data_4eddd564b7dc3e6628a317e44cc13fb3
#
_entry.id   4eddd564b7dc3e6628a317e44cc13fb3
#
_cell.length_a   1.000
_cell.length_b   1.000
_cell.length_c   1.000
_cell.angle_alpha   90.00
_cell.angle_beta   90.00
_cell.angle_gamma   90.00
#
_symmetry.space_group_name_H-M   'P 1'
#
loop_
_entity.id
_entity.type
_entity.pdbx_description
1 polymer ?
#
loop_
_entity_poly.entity_id
_entity_poly.type
_entity_poly.pdbx_seq_one_letter_code
_entity_poly.pdbx_strand_id
1 'polypeptide(L)'
;MYTIKELAEKTGIIPNAIRFYEKKGLLCPKRTENNYRVYEAEDVTRLEQILLYRKMGFSIGNIKELLDKNADVMEQIVAQYTLLNRHIHSMVHIRETLGRLIEDMLNRDGTENILEEDMLAQIAETAKLISLSENWQDEWNFDNQATVYDSLIREYDDGLNFYKNYDLVLEKAAQKVSGGVVVEIGIGTGNLAVQVLKQAKEQEKTVIYIGVDQSINMLKEAKKKCPEIGLKKGDFLNLPLEAKSCDAIVTSYAFHHCDVEEKVLAAAEMDRVLREKGSVVIADLMFADQKARELFAETCSAREREDLADEFFGNVDEISKLFTELGYECEAEQIDELIWIISAAKK
;
A
#
# COMPACT_ATOMS: atom_id res chain seq x y z
N MET A 1 29.90 -26.66 -23.85
CA MET A 1 28.72 -26.84 -24.74
C MET A 1 27.90 -27.99 -24.21
N TYR A 2 26.58 -27.83 -24.19
CA TYR A 2 25.64 -28.82 -23.61
C TYR A 2 24.58 -29.18 -24.66
N THR A 3 24.20 -30.44 -24.70
CA THR A 3 22.96 -30.86 -25.39
C THR A 3 21.75 -30.50 -24.56
N ILE A 4 20.54 -30.54 -25.12
CA ILE A 4 19.31 -30.29 -24.38
C ILE A 4 19.11 -31.25 -23.21
N LYS A 5 19.61 -32.50 -23.35
CA LYS A 5 19.51 -33.52 -22.29
C LYS A 5 20.44 -33.19 -21.12
N GLU A 6 21.69 -32.83 -21.40
CA GLU A 6 22.67 -32.43 -20.38
C GLU A 6 22.24 -31.15 -19.66
N LEU A 7 21.65 -30.19 -20.42
CA LEU A 7 21.10 -28.95 -19.84
C LEU A 7 19.89 -29.25 -18.93
N ALA A 8 19.02 -30.16 -19.33
CA ALA A 8 17.89 -30.61 -18.55
C ALA A 8 18.32 -31.30 -17.24
N GLU A 9 19.29 -32.20 -17.32
CA GLU A 9 19.88 -32.89 -16.15
C GLU A 9 20.54 -31.89 -15.18
N LYS A 10 21.29 -30.92 -15.71
CA LYS A 10 21.99 -29.92 -14.91
C LYS A 10 21.04 -28.95 -14.19
N THR A 11 19.94 -28.57 -14.82
CA THR A 11 18.99 -27.56 -14.28
C THR A 11 17.76 -28.17 -13.60
N GLY A 12 17.63 -29.50 -13.66
CA GLY A 12 16.53 -30.24 -13.01
C GLY A 12 15.16 -30.07 -13.68
N ILE A 13 15.11 -29.66 -14.95
CA ILE A 13 13.85 -29.50 -15.69
C ILE A 13 13.79 -30.42 -16.91
N ILE A 14 12.58 -30.68 -17.38
CA ILE A 14 12.37 -31.54 -18.55
C ILE A 14 12.73 -30.83 -19.86
N PRO A 15 13.24 -31.53 -20.88
CA PRO A 15 13.61 -30.94 -22.18
C PRO A 15 12.48 -30.16 -22.85
N ASN A 16 11.21 -30.54 -22.64
CA ASN A 16 10.07 -29.81 -23.21
C ASN A 16 9.90 -28.41 -22.59
N ALA A 17 10.25 -28.20 -21.32
CA ALA A 17 10.25 -26.88 -20.72
C ALA A 17 11.34 -25.98 -21.32
N ILE A 18 12.53 -26.54 -21.63
CA ILE A 18 13.60 -25.81 -22.32
C ILE A 18 13.13 -25.36 -23.70
N ARG A 19 12.51 -26.27 -24.48
CA ARG A 19 11.93 -25.93 -25.80
C ARG A 19 10.83 -24.87 -25.72
N PHE A 20 10.06 -24.88 -24.64
CA PHE A 20 9.05 -23.84 -24.41
C PHE A 20 9.70 -22.47 -24.23
N TYR A 21 10.77 -22.37 -23.43
CA TYR A 21 11.50 -21.11 -23.25
C TYR A 21 12.20 -20.65 -24.53
N GLU A 22 12.73 -21.57 -25.35
CA GLU A 22 13.21 -21.23 -26.68
C GLU A 22 12.09 -20.64 -27.56
N LYS A 23 10.92 -21.29 -27.62
CA LYS A 23 9.75 -20.83 -28.40
C LYS A 23 9.29 -19.45 -27.96
N LYS A 24 9.46 -19.11 -26.68
CA LYS A 24 9.12 -17.81 -26.12
C LYS A 24 10.24 -16.75 -26.31
N GLY A 25 11.37 -17.15 -26.90
CA GLY A 25 12.51 -16.26 -27.16
C GLY A 25 13.33 -15.90 -25.91
N LEU A 26 13.19 -16.67 -24.84
CA LEU A 26 13.99 -16.51 -23.62
C LEU A 26 15.36 -17.19 -23.70
N LEU A 27 15.49 -18.23 -24.51
CA LEU A 27 16.74 -18.93 -24.83
C LEU A 27 16.95 -18.96 -26.33
N CYS A 28 18.17 -18.76 -26.76
CA CYS A 28 18.55 -18.71 -28.18
C CYS A 28 19.77 -19.61 -28.43
N PRO A 29 19.63 -20.96 -28.35
CA PRO A 29 20.75 -21.88 -28.51
C PRO A 29 21.35 -21.78 -29.91
N LYS A 30 22.66 -21.97 -30.00
CA LYS A 30 23.36 -22.13 -31.28
C LYS A 30 22.98 -23.48 -31.91
N ARG A 31 23.25 -23.59 -33.21
CA ARG A 31 23.04 -24.84 -33.93
C ARG A 31 24.37 -25.30 -34.52
N THR A 32 24.61 -26.61 -34.46
CA THR A 32 25.72 -27.21 -35.13
C THR A 32 25.52 -27.26 -36.66
N GLU A 33 26.54 -27.58 -37.43
CA GLU A 33 26.45 -27.81 -38.86
C GLU A 33 25.37 -28.81 -39.26
N ASN A 34 25.09 -29.80 -38.38
CA ASN A 34 24.04 -30.81 -38.54
C ASN A 34 22.70 -30.37 -37.96
N ASN A 35 22.50 -29.06 -37.72
CA ASN A 35 21.26 -28.45 -37.20
C ASN A 35 20.82 -28.91 -35.80
N TYR A 36 21.67 -29.51 -34.99
CA TYR A 36 21.39 -29.83 -33.60
C TYR A 36 21.58 -28.62 -32.68
N ARG A 37 20.71 -28.52 -31.65
CA ARG A 37 20.80 -27.47 -30.60
C ARG A 37 22.02 -27.69 -29.72
N VAL A 38 22.75 -26.63 -29.47
CA VAL A 38 23.91 -26.62 -28.56
C VAL A 38 23.78 -25.41 -27.66
N TYR A 39 23.90 -25.62 -26.37
CA TYR A 39 23.82 -24.60 -25.34
C TYR A 39 25.21 -24.31 -24.78
N GLU A 40 25.48 -23.04 -24.56
CA GLU A 40 26.74 -22.58 -23.96
C GLU A 40 26.57 -22.36 -22.46
N ALA A 41 27.64 -22.01 -21.76
CA ALA A 41 27.62 -21.76 -20.32
C ALA A 41 26.65 -20.58 -20.00
N GLU A 42 26.58 -19.59 -20.88
CA GLU A 42 25.68 -18.44 -20.76
C GLU A 42 24.20 -18.85 -20.84
N ASP A 43 23.86 -19.83 -21.69
CA ASP A 43 22.49 -20.36 -21.76
C ASP A 43 22.10 -21.10 -20.48
N VAL A 44 23.04 -21.75 -19.81
CA VAL A 44 22.82 -22.39 -18.50
C VAL A 44 22.46 -21.33 -17.45
N THR A 45 23.30 -20.30 -17.31
CA THR A 45 23.07 -19.19 -16.37
C THR A 45 21.74 -18.47 -16.66
N ARG A 46 21.47 -18.22 -17.94
CA ARG A 46 20.22 -17.59 -18.37
C ARG A 46 18.99 -18.47 -18.02
N LEU A 47 19.09 -19.78 -18.21
CA LEU A 47 18.01 -20.70 -17.83
C LEU A 47 17.82 -20.75 -16.32
N GLU A 48 18.88 -20.76 -15.53
CA GLU A 48 18.82 -20.68 -14.06
C GLU A 48 18.12 -19.40 -13.59
N GLN A 49 18.42 -18.25 -14.21
CA GLN A 49 17.72 -16.98 -13.96
C GLN A 49 16.23 -17.07 -14.30
N ILE A 50 15.87 -17.61 -15.47
CA ILE A 50 14.47 -17.83 -15.86
C ILE A 50 13.73 -18.67 -14.82
N LEU A 51 14.34 -19.77 -14.37
CA LEU A 51 13.74 -20.66 -13.37
C LEU A 51 13.55 -19.97 -12.03
N LEU A 52 14.52 -19.15 -11.61
CA LEU A 52 14.43 -18.36 -10.39
C LEU A 52 13.26 -17.37 -10.46
N TYR A 53 13.17 -16.56 -11.51
CA TYR A 53 12.09 -15.61 -11.71
C TYR A 53 10.72 -16.31 -11.80
N ARG A 54 10.64 -17.49 -12.44
CA ARG A 54 9.39 -18.29 -12.46
C ARG A 54 8.98 -18.73 -11.06
N LYS A 55 9.93 -19.13 -10.20
CA LYS A 55 9.64 -19.46 -8.79
C LYS A 55 9.14 -18.25 -8.00
N MET A 56 9.58 -17.05 -8.37
CA MET A 56 9.11 -15.78 -7.78
C MET A 56 7.78 -15.31 -8.38
N GLY A 57 7.16 -16.08 -9.29
CA GLY A 57 5.86 -15.75 -9.86
C GLY A 57 5.87 -14.85 -11.09
N PHE A 58 7.05 -14.43 -11.60
CA PHE A 58 7.12 -13.58 -12.79
C PHE A 58 6.51 -14.26 -14.02
N SER A 59 5.76 -13.49 -14.81
CA SER A 59 5.26 -13.94 -16.11
C SER A 59 6.39 -14.12 -17.12
N ILE A 60 6.13 -14.87 -18.19
CA ILE A 60 7.12 -15.03 -19.29
C ILE A 60 7.44 -13.69 -19.95
N GLY A 61 6.45 -12.79 -20.06
CA GLY A 61 6.65 -11.43 -20.60
C GLY A 61 7.62 -10.63 -19.72
N ASN A 62 7.33 -10.52 -18.43
CA ASN A 62 8.17 -9.79 -17.47
C ASN A 62 9.60 -10.37 -17.40
N ILE A 63 9.74 -11.70 -17.46
CA ILE A 63 11.07 -12.34 -17.49
C ILE A 63 11.85 -11.94 -18.74
N LYS A 64 11.16 -11.83 -19.87
CA LYS A 64 11.82 -11.41 -21.12
C LYS A 64 12.34 -9.98 -21.01
N GLU A 65 11.57 -9.08 -20.43
CA GLU A 65 11.96 -7.70 -20.16
C GLU A 65 13.12 -7.64 -19.15
N LEU A 66 13.04 -8.37 -18.01
CA LEU A 66 14.11 -8.45 -17.01
C LEU A 66 15.45 -8.95 -17.59
N LEU A 67 15.41 -9.81 -18.59
CA LEU A 67 16.59 -10.34 -19.26
C LEU A 67 17.07 -9.46 -20.44
N ASP A 68 16.34 -8.40 -20.75
CA ASP A 68 16.79 -7.37 -21.69
C ASP A 68 17.74 -6.40 -20.98
N LYS A 69 18.91 -6.14 -21.57
CA LYS A 69 19.93 -5.26 -20.98
C LYS A 69 19.50 -3.79 -20.88
N ASN A 70 18.44 -3.40 -21.59
CA ASN A 70 17.93 -2.03 -21.62
C ASN A 70 16.65 -1.82 -20.78
N ALA A 71 16.14 -2.86 -20.12
CA ALA A 71 14.94 -2.77 -19.32
C ALA A 71 15.21 -2.13 -17.95
N ASP A 72 14.25 -1.39 -17.42
CA ASP A 72 14.24 -0.97 -16.01
C ASP A 72 13.88 -2.16 -15.13
N VAL A 73 14.92 -2.82 -14.61
CA VAL A 73 14.79 -3.97 -13.71
C VAL A 73 14.03 -3.62 -12.44
N MET A 74 14.19 -2.37 -11.96
CA MET A 74 13.51 -1.90 -10.75
C MET A 74 11.99 -1.85 -10.97
N GLU A 75 11.55 -1.33 -12.10
CA GLU A 75 10.12 -1.25 -12.45
C GLU A 75 9.47 -2.63 -12.46
N GLN A 76 10.12 -3.62 -13.09
CA GLN A 76 9.60 -5.00 -13.15
C GLN A 76 9.54 -5.68 -11.78
N ILE A 77 10.55 -5.47 -10.93
CA ILE A 77 10.57 -5.99 -9.56
C ILE A 77 9.44 -5.34 -8.74
N VAL A 78 9.26 -4.04 -8.85
CA VAL A 78 8.21 -3.28 -8.16
C VAL A 78 6.82 -3.76 -8.59
N ALA A 79 6.59 -3.92 -9.89
CA ALA A 79 5.31 -4.43 -10.42
C ALA A 79 5.00 -5.84 -9.88
N GLN A 80 5.98 -6.73 -9.88
CA GLN A 80 5.82 -8.08 -9.34
C GLN A 80 5.57 -8.08 -7.83
N TYR A 81 6.29 -7.23 -7.08
CA TYR A 81 6.08 -7.08 -5.63
C TYR A 81 4.65 -6.59 -5.34
N THR A 82 4.17 -5.58 -6.05
CA THR A 82 2.81 -5.05 -5.90
C THR A 82 1.76 -6.12 -6.18
N LEU A 83 1.91 -6.89 -7.27
CA LEU A 83 1.02 -7.98 -7.62
C LEU A 83 1.00 -9.07 -6.54
N LEU A 84 2.17 -9.46 -6.05
CA LEU A 84 2.28 -10.47 -5.00
C LEU A 84 1.64 -9.99 -3.69
N ASN A 85 1.85 -8.73 -3.34
CA ASN A 85 1.29 -8.14 -2.13
C ASN A 85 -0.26 -8.15 -2.18
N ARG A 86 -0.85 -7.72 -3.30
CA ARG A 86 -2.30 -7.80 -3.53
C ARG A 86 -2.83 -9.23 -3.40
N HIS A 87 -2.16 -10.22 -3.99
CA HIS A 87 -2.54 -11.63 -3.85
C HIS A 87 -2.50 -12.12 -2.39
N ILE A 88 -1.49 -11.72 -1.63
CA ILE A 88 -1.40 -12.07 -0.20
C ILE A 88 -2.61 -11.50 0.55
N HIS A 89 -2.95 -10.22 0.32
CA HIS A 89 -4.11 -9.58 0.95
C HIS A 89 -5.42 -10.25 0.56
N SER A 90 -5.64 -10.55 -0.73
CA SER A 90 -6.81 -11.31 -1.18
C SER A 90 -6.95 -12.65 -0.45
N MET A 91 -5.83 -13.38 -0.29
CA MET A 91 -5.82 -14.66 0.45
C MET A 91 -6.10 -14.47 1.94
N VAL A 92 -5.64 -13.39 2.56
CA VAL A 92 -5.94 -13.05 3.96
C VAL A 92 -7.44 -12.82 4.14
N HIS A 93 -8.06 -11.98 3.31
CA HIS A 93 -9.50 -11.72 3.37
C HIS A 93 -10.35 -12.99 3.16
N ILE A 94 -9.98 -13.83 2.19
CA ILE A 94 -10.65 -15.12 1.97
C ILE A 94 -10.53 -16.01 3.22
N ARG A 95 -9.34 -16.13 3.78
CA ARG A 95 -9.09 -16.94 4.98
C ARG A 95 -9.92 -16.46 6.17
N GLU A 96 -9.97 -15.15 6.41
CA GLU A 96 -10.72 -14.56 7.53
C GLU A 96 -12.23 -14.77 7.36
N THR A 97 -12.76 -14.62 6.14
CA THR A 97 -14.17 -14.89 5.86
C THR A 97 -14.51 -16.35 6.06
N LEU A 98 -13.69 -17.27 5.53
CA LEU A 98 -13.90 -18.71 5.77
C LEU A 98 -13.78 -19.06 7.26
N GLY A 99 -12.88 -18.41 8.00
CA GLY A 99 -12.75 -18.57 9.46
C GLY A 99 -14.03 -18.17 10.19
N ARG A 100 -14.58 -16.99 9.89
CA ARG A 100 -15.86 -16.52 10.46
C ARG A 100 -17.01 -17.48 10.14
N LEU A 101 -17.13 -17.91 8.90
CA LEU A 101 -18.16 -18.89 8.50
C LEU A 101 -18.04 -20.21 9.27
N ILE A 102 -16.82 -20.71 9.50
CA ILE A 102 -16.58 -21.90 10.32
C ILE A 102 -16.98 -21.67 11.78
N GLU A 103 -16.61 -20.53 12.38
CA GLU A 103 -17.00 -20.17 13.74
C GLU A 103 -18.50 -20.03 13.89
N ASP A 104 -19.18 -19.39 12.93
CA ASP A 104 -20.64 -19.29 12.91
C ASP A 104 -21.31 -20.66 12.84
N MET A 105 -20.75 -21.58 12.04
CA MET A 105 -21.25 -22.97 11.95
C MET A 105 -21.02 -23.75 13.27
N LEU A 106 -19.90 -23.55 13.93
CA LEU A 106 -19.57 -24.25 15.18
C LEU A 106 -20.37 -23.73 16.39
N ASN A 107 -20.70 -22.45 16.40
CA ASN A 107 -21.42 -21.81 17.50
C ASN A 107 -22.95 -21.98 17.44
N ARG A 108 -23.50 -22.51 16.33
CA ARG A 108 -24.93 -22.78 16.18
C ARG A 108 -25.29 -24.18 16.71
N ASP A 109 -26.25 -24.24 17.59
CA ASP A 109 -26.87 -25.52 17.98
C ASP A 109 -27.58 -26.13 16.75
N GLY A 110 -27.18 -27.29 16.33
CA GLY A 110 -27.43 -28.02 15.08
C GLY A 110 -28.86 -28.09 14.49
N THR A 111 -29.72 -27.13 14.82
CA THR A 111 -31.10 -26.99 14.34
C THR A 111 -31.33 -25.77 13.44
N GLU A 112 -30.41 -24.80 13.40
CA GLU A 112 -30.51 -23.65 12.50
C GLU A 112 -29.56 -23.82 11.31
N ASN A 113 -30.11 -24.00 10.11
CA ASN A 113 -29.33 -23.85 8.90
C ASN A 113 -28.83 -22.40 8.79
N ILE A 114 -27.53 -22.22 8.47
CA ILE A 114 -27.08 -20.93 7.93
C ILE A 114 -27.97 -20.68 6.73
N LEU A 115 -28.71 -19.57 6.71
CA LEU A 115 -29.42 -19.18 5.52
C LEU A 115 -28.36 -19.04 4.42
N GLU A 116 -28.53 -19.77 3.34
CA GLU A 116 -27.62 -19.75 2.19
C GLU A 116 -27.38 -18.30 1.73
N GLU A 117 -28.37 -17.44 1.94
CA GLU A 117 -28.33 -16.00 1.70
C GLU A 117 -27.31 -15.25 2.57
N ASP A 118 -27.20 -15.55 3.88
CA ASP A 118 -26.24 -14.88 4.78
C ASP A 118 -24.80 -15.27 4.42
N MET A 119 -24.57 -16.52 4.09
CA MET A 119 -23.27 -17.01 3.65
C MET A 119 -22.86 -16.39 2.31
N LEU A 120 -23.80 -16.32 1.36
CA LEU A 120 -23.55 -15.69 0.07
C LEU A 120 -23.31 -14.19 0.22
N ALA A 121 -23.98 -13.50 1.12
CA ALA A 121 -23.75 -12.08 1.41
C ALA A 121 -22.33 -11.83 1.93
N GLN A 122 -21.84 -12.62 2.88
CA GLN A 122 -20.47 -12.50 3.41
C GLN A 122 -19.41 -12.78 2.33
N ILE A 123 -19.65 -13.77 1.46
CA ILE A 123 -18.76 -14.09 0.34
C ILE A 123 -18.76 -12.94 -0.68
N ALA A 124 -19.95 -12.38 -1.01
CA ALA A 124 -20.08 -11.28 -1.96
C ALA A 124 -19.40 -9.99 -1.45
N GLU A 125 -19.55 -9.70 -0.16
CA GLU A 125 -18.82 -8.60 0.49
C GLU A 125 -17.31 -8.79 0.37
N THR A 126 -16.80 -9.96 0.72
CA THR A 126 -15.37 -10.28 0.58
C THR A 126 -14.89 -10.14 -0.86
N ALA A 127 -15.66 -10.60 -1.84
CA ALA A 127 -15.32 -10.46 -3.26
C ALA A 127 -15.27 -8.98 -3.70
N LYS A 128 -16.19 -8.14 -3.17
CA LYS A 128 -16.15 -6.68 -3.40
C LYS A 128 -14.88 -6.05 -2.82
N LEU A 129 -14.52 -6.38 -1.57
CA LEU A 129 -13.32 -5.88 -0.91
C LEU A 129 -12.04 -6.24 -1.68
N ILE A 130 -11.94 -7.48 -2.14
CA ILE A 130 -10.83 -7.94 -2.98
C ILE A 130 -10.77 -7.13 -4.28
N SER A 131 -11.92 -6.92 -4.94
CA SER A 131 -11.98 -6.17 -6.20
C SER A 131 -11.54 -4.71 -6.04
N LEU A 132 -11.93 -4.04 -4.97
CA LEU A 132 -11.47 -2.66 -4.66
C LEU A 132 -9.95 -2.63 -4.46
N SER A 133 -9.43 -3.52 -3.62
CA SER A 133 -7.99 -3.61 -3.36
C SER A 133 -7.15 -3.95 -4.61
N GLU A 134 -7.66 -4.81 -5.50
CA GLU A 134 -6.96 -5.20 -6.73
C GLU A 134 -6.96 -4.09 -7.80
N ASN A 135 -8.00 -3.26 -7.83
CA ASN A 135 -8.17 -2.20 -8.83
C ASN A 135 -7.65 -0.83 -8.40
N TRP A 136 -7.19 -0.69 -7.16
CA TRP A 136 -6.67 0.59 -6.68
C TRP A 136 -5.47 1.07 -7.50
N GLN A 137 -5.49 2.34 -7.95
CA GLN A 137 -4.47 2.95 -8.79
C GLN A 137 -4.09 4.33 -8.24
N ASP A 138 -2.84 4.75 -8.52
CA ASP A 138 -2.38 6.11 -8.27
C ASP A 138 -2.90 7.04 -9.38
N GLU A 139 -3.97 7.77 -9.08
CA GLU A 139 -4.58 8.73 -10.02
C GLU A 139 -3.84 10.08 -10.07
N TRP A 140 -3.03 10.39 -9.06
CA TRP A 140 -2.34 11.68 -8.90
C TRP A 140 -0.91 11.72 -9.43
N ASN A 141 -0.37 10.58 -9.90
CA ASN A 141 0.95 10.49 -10.53
C ASN A 141 2.12 11.01 -9.65
N PHE A 142 2.11 10.65 -8.37
CA PHE A 142 3.11 11.05 -7.39
C PHE A 142 4.55 10.69 -7.75
N ASP A 143 4.76 9.61 -8.50
CA ASP A 143 6.10 9.19 -8.94
C ASP A 143 6.83 10.29 -9.73
N ASN A 144 6.12 11.04 -10.57
CA ASN A 144 6.72 12.11 -11.38
C ASN A 144 6.93 13.42 -10.61
N GLN A 145 6.24 13.59 -9.48
CA GLN A 145 6.30 14.82 -8.67
C GLN A 145 7.30 14.73 -7.51
N ALA A 146 7.77 13.55 -7.16
CA ALA A 146 8.52 13.28 -5.92
C ALA A 146 9.71 14.24 -5.69
N THR A 147 10.48 14.56 -6.72
CA THR A 147 11.68 15.41 -6.57
C THR A 147 11.38 16.90 -6.37
N VAL A 148 10.18 17.35 -6.74
CA VAL A 148 9.75 18.76 -6.65
C VAL A 148 8.61 18.93 -5.63
N TYR A 149 8.13 17.87 -5.05
CA TYR A 149 6.95 17.84 -4.17
C TYR A 149 7.06 18.82 -3.01
N ASP A 150 8.19 18.85 -2.30
CA ASP A 150 8.41 19.75 -1.17
C ASP A 150 8.34 21.24 -1.56
N SER A 151 8.72 21.58 -2.79
CA SER A 151 8.58 22.94 -3.32
C SER A 151 7.13 23.21 -3.72
N LEU A 152 6.47 22.25 -4.36
CA LEU A 152 5.08 22.40 -4.79
C LEU A 152 4.13 22.68 -3.61
N ILE A 153 4.23 21.92 -2.52
CA ILE A 153 3.38 22.13 -1.33
C ILE A 153 3.64 23.44 -0.60
N ARG A 154 4.85 24.01 -0.70
CA ARG A 154 5.23 25.27 -0.06
C ARG A 154 4.94 26.49 -0.91
N GLU A 155 4.92 26.36 -2.21
CA GLU A 155 4.67 27.41 -3.21
C GLU A 155 3.21 27.42 -3.71
N TYR A 156 2.38 26.50 -3.21
CA TYR A 156 0.97 26.37 -3.63
C TYR A 156 0.17 27.60 -3.17
N ASP A 157 -0.32 28.39 -4.11
CA ASP A 157 -1.06 29.64 -3.87
C ASP A 157 -2.27 29.81 -4.84
N ASP A 158 -2.80 28.71 -5.39
CA ASP A 158 -3.94 28.71 -6.30
C ASP A 158 -5.12 27.92 -5.69
N GLY A 159 -6.34 28.41 -5.84
CA GLY A 159 -7.55 27.76 -5.35
C GLY A 159 -7.61 27.64 -3.81
N LEU A 160 -7.96 26.45 -3.33
CA LEU A 160 -7.96 26.11 -1.90
C LEU A 160 -6.54 25.83 -1.43
N ASN A 161 -6.02 26.70 -0.54
CA ASN A 161 -4.67 26.51 0.00
C ASN A 161 -4.64 25.46 1.10
N PHE A 162 -4.59 24.19 0.71
CA PHE A 162 -4.57 23.04 1.61
C PHE A 162 -3.34 22.99 2.52
N TYR A 163 -2.23 23.61 2.11
CA TYR A 163 -0.94 23.52 2.79
C TYR A 163 -0.59 24.76 3.61
N LYS A 164 -1.51 25.71 3.79
CA LYS A 164 -1.29 26.96 4.51
C LYS A 164 -0.62 26.78 5.89
N ASN A 165 -1.02 25.76 6.64
CA ASN A 165 -0.52 25.46 7.98
C ASN A 165 0.29 24.14 8.03
N TYR A 166 0.90 23.74 6.92
CA TYR A 166 1.51 22.43 6.75
C TYR A 166 2.47 22.04 7.90
N ASP A 167 3.46 22.88 8.20
CA ASP A 167 4.45 22.58 9.24
C ASP A 167 3.80 22.48 10.64
N LEU A 168 2.81 23.30 10.96
CA LEU A 168 2.03 23.22 12.20
C LEU A 168 1.22 21.92 12.29
N VAL A 169 0.60 21.49 11.20
CA VAL A 169 -0.16 20.23 11.15
C VAL A 169 0.76 19.06 11.42
N LEU A 170 1.93 19.00 10.76
CA LEU A 170 2.90 17.93 10.97
C LEU A 170 3.44 17.93 12.41
N GLU A 171 3.73 19.10 12.98
CA GLU A 171 4.18 19.20 14.38
C GLU A 171 3.13 18.66 15.35
N LYS A 172 1.86 19.08 15.19
CA LYS A 172 0.77 18.63 16.04
C LYS A 172 0.46 17.14 15.88
N ALA A 173 0.49 16.63 14.65
CA ALA A 173 0.33 15.20 14.39
C ALA A 173 1.45 14.39 15.07
N ALA A 174 2.70 14.85 14.95
CA ALA A 174 3.84 14.20 15.59
C ALA A 174 3.71 14.18 17.13
N GLN A 175 3.17 15.24 17.77
CA GLN A 175 2.92 15.30 19.23
C GLN A 175 1.98 14.22 19.74
N LYS A 176 1.09 13.73 18.89
CA LYS A 176 0.10 12.69 19.23
C LYS A 176 0.66 11.26 19.08
N VAL A 177 1.86 11.09 18.51
CA VAL A 177 2.49 9.79 18.32
C VAL A 177 3.14 9.29 19.61
N SER A 178 2.71 8.12 20.08
CA SER A 178 3.10 7.58 21.40
C SER A 178 4.54 7.01 21.44
N GLY A 179 5.12 6.61 20.33
CA GLY A 179 6.42 5.94 20.24
C GLY A 179 6.29 4.42 19.97
N GLY A 180 7.39 3.68 20.11
CA GLY A 180 7.44 2.26 19.76
C GLY A 180 7.66 2.02 18.26
N VAL A 181 7.00 1.02 17.68
CA VAL A 181 7.01 0.78 16.23
C VAL A 181 5.93 1.66 15.59
N VAL A 182 6.35 2.70 14.89
CA VAL A 182 5.48 3.68 14.23
C VAL A 182 5.45 3.42 12.73
N VAL A 183 4.27 3.35 12.16
CA VAL A 183 4.05 3.21 10.72
C VAL A 183 3.41 4.47 10.17
N GLU A 184 4.02 5.10 9.18
CA GLU A 184 3.42 6.18 8.40
C GLU A 184 2.91 5.65 7.08
N ILE A 185 1.61 5.84 6.80
CA ILE A 185 0.99 5.47 5.53
C ILE A 185 0.88 6.73 4.66
N GLY A 186 1.35 6.64 3.42
CA GLY A 186 1.51 7.81 2.55
C GLY A 186 2.66 8.70 3.04
N ILE A 187 3.84 8.10 3.29
CA ILE A 187 4.98 8.86 3.83
C ILE A 187 5.45 10.00 2.91
N GLY A 188 5.16 9.92 1.61
CA GLY A 188 5.63 10.87 0.62
C GLY A 188 7.15 11.06 0.69
N THR A 189 7.60 12.29 0.78
CA THR A 189 9.04 12.63 0.91
C THR A 189 9.57 12.57 2.35
N GLY A 190 8.74 12.14 3.35
CA GLY A 190 9.17 11.91 4.74
C GLY A 190 9.11 13.15 5.64
N ASN A 191 8.29 14.14 5.33
CA ASN A 191 8.21 15.38 6.10
C ASN A 191 7.68 15.14 7.53
N LEU A 192 6.64 14.34 7.71
CA LEU A 192 6.12 14.01 9.04
C LEU A 192 7.10 13.10 9.79
N ALA A 193 7.76 12.15 9.11
CA ALA A 193 8.80 11.32 9.73
C ALA A 193 9.90 12.17 10.42
N VAL A 194 10.35 13.25 9.77
CA VAL A 194 11.32 14.19 10.35
C VAL A 194 10.80 14.77 11.67
N GLN A 195 9.54 15.18 11.73
CA GLN A 195 8.94 15.78 12.93
C GLN A 195 8.79 14.76 14.06
N VAL A 196 8.30 13.53 13.74
CA VAL A 196 8.15 12.46 14.73
C VAL A 196 9.51 12.05 15.31
N LEU A 197 10.52 11.85 14.47
CA LEU A 197 11.87 11.48 14.92
C LEU A 197 12.54 12.57 15.74
N LYS A 198 12.34 13.84 15.36
CA LYS A 198 12.81 14.99 16.14
C LYS A 198 12.20 15.01 17.54
N GLN A 199 10.88 14.89 17.63
CA GLN A 199 10.17 14.86 18.92
C GLN A 199 10.54 13.66 19.78
N ALA A 200 10.65 12.47 19.17
CA ALA A 200 11.09 11.27 19.87
C ALA A 200 12.47 11.49 20.52
N LYS A 201 13.40 12.11 19.79
CA LYS A 201 14.73 12.45 20.31
C LYS A 201 14.67 13.45 21.47
N GLU A 202 13.85 14.49 21.35
CA GLU A 202 13.67 15.52 22.39
C GLU A 202 13.03 14.94 23.67
N GLN A 203 12.18 13.92 23.53
CA GLN A 203 11.49 13.24 24.62
C GLN A 203 12.22 11.98 25.12
N GLU A 204 13.42 11.69 24.61
CA GLU A 204 14.21 10.48 24.91
C GLU A 204 13.42 9.17 24.67
N LYS A 205 12.48 9.16 23.72
CA LYS A 205 11.70 8.01 23.33
C LYS A 205 12.38 7.22 22.23
N THR A 206 12.30 5.89 22.31
CA THR A 206 12.74 5.02 21.22
C THR A 206 11.61 4.85 20.20
N VAL A 207 11.91 5.12 18.93
CA VAL A 207 10.99 4.95 17.82
C VAL A 207 11.68 4.10 16.74
N ILE A 208 10.99 3.04 16.29
CA ILE A 208 11.31 2.32 15.08
C ILE A 208 10.30 2.82 14.04
N TYR A 209 10.77 3.59 13.06
CA TYR A 209 9.90 4.23 12.08
C TYR A 209 9.89 3.47 10.76
N ILE A 210 8.68 3.19 10.25
CA ILE A 210 8.47 2.50 8.98
C ILE A 210 7.54 3.36 8.13
N GLY A 211 8.04 3.85 6.99
CA GLY A 211 7.24 4.55 6.01
C GLY A 211 6.70 3.60 4.94
N VAL A 212 5.42 3.75 4.62
CA VAL A 212 4.76 3.03 3.53
C VAL A 212 4.28 4.05 2.50
N ASP A 213 4.57 3.80 1.23
CA ASP A 213 4.08 4.62 0.12
C ASP A 213 3.93 3.78 -1.15
N GLN A 214 2.98 4.16 -1.99
CA GLN A 214 2.78 3.54 -3.30
C GLN A 214 3.82 3.99 -4.34
N SER A 215 4.40 5.19 -4.17
CA SER A 215 5.40 5.76 -5.06
C SER A 215 6.81 5.37 -4.63
N ILE A 216 7.52 4.68 -5.53
CA ILE A 216 8.94 4.34 -5.30
C ILE A 216 9.81 5.61 -5.27
N ASN A 217 9.46 6.62 -6.04
CA ASN A 217 10.23 7.85 -6.09
C ASN A 217 10.04 8.68 -4.82
N MET A 218 8.82 8.71 -4.24
CA MET A 218 8.58 9.27 -2.91
C MET A 218 9.42 8.57 -1.84
N LEU A 219 9.42 7.23 -1.83
CA LEU A 219 10.25 6.44 -0.90
C LEU A 219 11.74 6.74 -1.05
N LYS A 220 12.25 6.98 -2.28
CA LYS A 220 13.64 7.39 -2.50
C LYS A 220 13.95 8.75 -1.88
N GLU A 221 13.04 9.73 -2.01
CA GLU A 221 13.21 11.04 -1.40
C GLU A 221 13.12 10.96 0.14
N ALA A 222 12.17 10.20 0.68
CA ALA A 222 12.08 9.93 2.12
C ALA A 222 13.37 9.29 2.66
N LYS A 223 13.97 8.35 1.93
CA LYS A 223 15.24 7.70 2.31
C LYS A 223 16.42 8.66 2.34
N LYS A 224 16.46 9.62 1.42
CA LYS A 224 17.49 10.68 1.43
C LYS A 224 17.35 11.58 2.66
N LYS A 225 16.11 11.93 3.03
CA LYS A 225 15.76 12.83 4.12
C LYS A 225 15.94 12.17 5.49
N CYS A 226 15.53 10.91 5.63
CA CYS A 226 15.60 10.11 6.86
C CYS A 226 16.27 8.76 6.58
N PRO A 227 17.61 8.67 6.53
CA PRO A 227 18.33 7.43 6.18
C PRO A 227 18.08 6.26 7.13
N GLU A 228 17.71 6.52 8.39
CA GLU A 228 17.52 5.52 9.45
C GLU A 228 16.18 4.78 9.39
N ILE A 229 15.17 5.30 8.71
CA ILE A 229 13.85 4.69 8.68
C ILE A 229 13.78 3.45 7.77
N GLY A 230 12.91 2.52 8.14
CA GLY A 230 12.49 1.44 7.25
C GLY A 230 11.49 1.96 6.21
N LEU A 231 11.57 1.47 4.98
CA LEU A 231 10.62 1.86 3.91
C LEU A 231 10.05 0.63 3.24
N LYS A 232 8.76 0.68 2.92
CA LYS A 232 8.03 -0.39 2.27
C LYS A 232 7.12 0.19 1.20
N LYS A 233 7.06 -0.48 0.04
CA LYS A 233 6.06 -0.16 -0.98
C LYS A 233 4.73 -0.81 -0.61
N GLY A 234 3.66 -0.01 -0.58
CA GLY A 234 2.30 -0.42 -0.27
C GLY A 234 1.36 0.76 -0.36
N ASP A 235 0.10 0.52 -0.12
CA ASP A 235 -0.97 1.50 -0.10
C ASP A 235 -1.87 1.30 1.13
N PHE A 236 -2.90 2.13 1.30
CA PHE A 236 -3.83 2.07 2.43
C PHE A 236 -4.60 0.74 2.52
N LEU A 237 -4.86 0.11 1.38
CA LEU A 237 -5.68 -1.10 1.28
C LEU A 237 -4.84 -2.38 1.38
N ASN A 238 -3.51 -2.27 1.20
CA ASN A 238 -2.58 -3.39 1.14
C ASN A 238 -1.28 -3.08 1.87
N LEU A 239 -1.34 -2.98 3.21
CA LEU A 239 -0.16 -2.73 4.03
C LEU A 239 0.79 -3.93 4.03
N PRO A 240 2.05 -3.78 3.62
CA PRO A 240 3.04 -4.87 3.59
C PRO A 240 3.60 -5.18 4.97
N LEU A 241 2.71 -5.37 5.93
CA LEU A 241 2.98 -5.56 7.36
C LEU A 241 2.21 -6.75 7.90
N GLU A 242 2.80 -7.43 8.85
CA GLU A 242 2.12 -8.50 9.58
C GLU A 242 1.06 -7.93 10.52
N ALA A 243 0.04 -8.74 10.83
CA ALA A 243 -0.96 -8.39 11.83
C ALA A 243 -0.30 -8.13 13.19
N LYS A 244 -0.80 -7.15 13.93
CA LYS A 244 -0.34 -6.79 15.29
C LYS A 244 1.17 -6.52 15.38
N SER A 245 1.73 -5.84 14.37
CA SER A 245 3.17 -5.60 14.25
C SER A 245 3.61 -4.19 14.67
N CYS A 246 2.70 -3.21 14.77
CA CYS A 246 3.04 -1.82 15.12
C CYS A 246 2.26 -1.30 16.34
N ASP A 247 2.80 -0.24 16.96
CA ASP A 247 2.24 0.40 18.16
C ASP A 247 1.45 1.67 17.80
N ALA A 248 1.83 2.34 16.72
CA ALA A 248 1.14 3.52 16.23
C ALA A 248 1.12 3.56 14.70
N ILE A 249 0.03 4.07 14.14
CA ILE A 249 -0.09 4.47 12.74
C ILE A 249 -0.28 5.96 12.68
N VAL A 250 0.40 6.59 11.73
CA VAL A 250 0.21 8.01 11.44
C VAL A 250 0.09 8.20 9.93
N THR A 251 -0.72 9.17 9.53
CA THR A 251 -0.82 9.62 8.14
C THR A 251 -1.09 11.11 8.10
N SER A 252 -0.54 11.79 7.10
CA SER A 252 -0.78 13.22 6.88
C SER A 252 -0.95 13.51 5.40
N TYR A 253 -1.99 14.27 5.05
CA TYR A 253 -2.27 14.68 3.68
C TYR A 253 -2.23 13.53 2.66
N ALA A 254 -2.82 12.37 3.03
CA ALA A 254 -2.82 11.18 2.19
C ALA A 254 -4.12 10.36 2.27
N PHE A 255 -4.84 10.40 3.39
CA PHE A 255 -6.06 9.62 3.59
C PHE A 255 -7.25 10.11 2.75
N HIS A 256 -7.22 11.39 2.35
CA HIS A 256 -8.20 11.97 1.44
C HIS A 256 -8.14 11.40 0.00
N HIS A 257 -7.08 10.69 -0.36
CA HIS A 257 -7.01 9.97 -1.64
C HIS A 257 -7.80 8.66 -1.65
N CYS A 258 -8.26 8.18 -0.51
CA CYS A 258 -9.19 7.06 -0.43
C CYS A 258 -10.64 7.56 -0.55
N ASP A 259 -11.46 6.91 -1.38
CA ASP A 259 -12.89 7.16 -1.42
C ASP A 259 -13.60 6.67 -0.13
N VAL A 260 -14.92 6.77 -0.07
CA VAL A 260 -15.70 6.41 1.13
C VAL A 260 -15.58 4.91 1.45
N GLU A 261 -15.64 4.03 0.43
CA GLU A 261 -15.53 2.58 0.62
C GLU A 261 -14.09 2.18 0.96
N GLU A 262 -13.11 2.81 0.32
CA GLU A 262 -11.69 2.62 0.56
C GLU A 262 -11.27 3.06 1.97
N LYS A 263 -11.84 4.15 2.51
CA LYS A 263 -11.61 4.58 3.90
C LYS A 263 -12.03 3.51 4.92
N VAL A 264 -13.11 2.79 4.67
CA VAL A 264 -13.54 1.66 5.51
C VAL A 264 -12.50 0.54 5.49
N LEU A 265 -12.02 0.19 4.30
CA LEU A 265 -10.98 -0.84 4.14
C LEU A 265 -9.65 -0.43 4.76
N ALA A 266 -9.25 0.82 4.54
CA ALA A 266 -8.04 1.38 5.12
C ALA A 266 -8.09 1.37 6.67
N ALA A 267 -9.23 1.71 7.27
CA ALA A 267 -9.39 1.63 8.72
C ALA A 267 -9.29 0.18 9.23
N ALA A 268 -9.89 -0.79 8.54
CA ALA A 268 -9.78 -2.21 8.87
C ALA A 268 -8.34 -2.72 8.74
N GLU A 269 -7.62 -2.28 7.71
CA GLU A 269 -6.22 -2.66 7.47
C GLU A 269 -5.28 -2.03 8.52
N MET A 270 -5.55 -0.78 8.95
CA MET A 270 -4.88 -0.15 10.09
C MET A 270 -5.11 -0.94 11.38
N ASP A 271 -6.37 -1.35 11.66
CA ASP A 271 -6.69 -2.18 12.84
C ASP A 271 -5.98 -3.54 12.80
N ARG A 272 -5.89 -4.17 11.64
CA ARG A 272 -5.20 -5.46 11.46
C ARG A 272 -3.74 -5.41 11.88
N VAL A 273 -3.02 -4.35 11.50
CA VAL A 273 -1.57 -4.24 11.77
C VAL A 273 -1.24 -3.66 13.14
N LEU A 274 -2.19 -2.98 13.79
CA LEU A 274 -2.02 -2.41 15.13
C LEU A 274 -2.08 -3.48 16.22
N ARG A 275 -1.25 -3.32 17.24
CA ARG A 275 -1.32 -4.08 18.50
C ARG A 275 -2.52 -3.66 19.32
N GLU A 276 -2.84 -4.46 20.37
CA GLU A 276 -4.05 -4.28 21.20
C GLU A 276 -4.17 -2.89 21.86
N LYS A 277 -3.08 -2.20 22.13
CA LYS A 277 -3.07 -0.84 22.70
C LYS A 277 -2.54 0.19 21.70
N GLY A 278 -2.67 -0.11 20.42
CA GLY A 278 -2.18 0.76 19.36
C GLY A 278 -3.04 2.01 19.18
N SER A 279 -2.47 2.99 18.52
CA SER A 279 -3.14 4.26 18.20
C SER A 279 -3.01 4.63 16.74
N VAL A 280 -3.99 5.40 16.26
CA VAL A 280 -3.99 5.98 14.92
C VAL A 280 -4.04 7.49 15.03
N VAL A 281 -3.26 8.18 14.21
CA VAL A 281 -3.30 9.64 14.04
C VAL A 281 -3.48 9.96 12.56
N ILE A 282 -4.59 10.63 12.22
CA ILE A 282 -4.90 11.04 10.84
C ILE A 282 -4.95 12.57 10.83
N ALA A 283 -4.02 13.23 10.14
CA ALA A 283 -3.99 14.67 9.95
C ALA A 283 -4.28 14.97 8.48
N ASP A 284 -5.49 15.40 8.16
CA ASP A 284 -5.91 15.43 6.77
C ASP A 284 -7.01 16.45 6.48
N LEU A 285 -7.38 16.54 5.19
CA LEU A 285 -8.47 17.35 4.66
C LEU A 285 -9.81 16.78 5.12
N MET A 286 -10.51 17.52 5.97
CA MET A 286 -11.78 17.07 6.54
C MET A 286 -12.70 18.24 6.80
N PHE A 287 -13.99 17.93 6.78
CA PHE A 287 -15.04 18.78 7.36
C PHE A 287 -15.53 18.19 8.68
N ALA A 288 -16.11 19.02 9.55
CA ALA A 288 -16.70 18.54 10.79
C ALA A 288 -17.77 17.45 10.51
N ASP A 289 -18.64 17.75 9.54
CA ASP A 289 -19.73 16.90 9.08
C ASP A 289 -20.12 17.27 7.63
N GLN A 290 -21.06 16.55 7.06
CA GLN A 290 -21.59 16.79 5.71
C GLN A 290 -22.23 18.19 5.55
N LYS A 291 -22.86 18.71 6.60
CA LYS A 291 -23.47 20.05 6.58
C LYS A 291 -22.42 21.16 6.50
N ALA A 292 -21.30 21.00 7.22
CA ALA A 292 -20.18 21.93 7.13
C ALA A 292 -19.59 21.95 5.72
N ARG A 293 -19.46 20.77 5.08
CA ARG A 293 -19.03 20.65 3.68
C ARG A 293 -19.96 21.39 2.72
N GLU A 294 -21.28 21.22 2.86
CA GLU A 294 -22.28 21.85 2.01
C GLU A 294 -22.23 23.39 2.15
N LEU A 295 -22.19 23.90 3.39
CA LEU A 295 -22.11 25.35 3.67
C LEU A 295 -20.79 25.94 3.10
N PHE A 296 -19.67 25.23 3.22
CA PHE A 296 -18.40 25.68 2.66
C PHE A 296 -18.48 25.77 1.14
N ALA A 297 -19.02 24.75 0.47
CA ALA A 297 -19.17 24.69 -0.98
C ALA A 297 -20.06 25.83 -1.54
N GLU A 298 -21.03 26.36 -0.76
CA GLU A 298 -21.84 27.49 -1.15
C GLU A 298 -21.03 28.80 -1.26
N THR A 299 -19.96 28.94 -0.46
CA THR A 299 -19.09 30.12 -0.41
C THR A 299 -17.94 30.07 -1.42
N CYS A 300 -17.64 28.90 -1.97
CA CYS A 300 -16.51 28.67 -2.87
C CYS A 300 -16.70 29.33 -4.25
N SER A 301 -15.60 29.85 -4.78
CA SER A 301 -15.46 30.22 -6.19
C SER A 301 -15.56 28.99 -7.12
N ALA A 302 -15.65 29.20 -8.42
CA ALA A 302 -15.68 28.08 -9.38
C ALA A 302 -14.41 27.23 -9.31
N ARG A 303 -13.24 27.84 -9.13
CA ARG A 303 -11.95 27.15 -9.01
C ARG A 303 -11.86 26.32 -7.72
N GLU A 304 -12.24 26.88 -6.59
CA GLU A 304 -12.26 26.18 -5.32
C GLU A 304 -13.24 24.99 -5.30
N ARG A 305 -14.33 25.06 -6.08
CA ARG A 305 -15.24 23.91 -6.26
C ARG A 305 -14.64 22.80 -7.09
N GLU A 306 -13.77 23.11 -8.07
CA GLU A 306 -13.00 22.10 -8.78
C GLU A 306 -12.06 21.37 -7.81
N ASP A 307 -11.30 22.09 -6.97
CA ASP A 307 -10.41 21.50 -5.96
C ASP A 307 -11.19 20.62 -4.96
N LEU A 308 -12.41 21.03 -4.56
CA LEU A 308 -13.29 20.23 -3.69
C LEU A 308 -13.80 18.95 -4.38
N ALA A 309 -13.90 18.94 -5.70
CA ALA A 309 -14.42 17.81 -6.45
C ALA A 309 -13.31 16.79 -6.79
N ASP A 310 -12.07 17.27 -6.86
CA ASP A 310 -10.92 16.42 -7.22
C ASP A 310 -10.41 15.55 -6.05
N GLU A 311 -10.86 15.83 -4.80
CA GLU A 311 -10.40 15.16 -3.59
C GLU A 311 -11.54 14.51 -2.79
N PHE A 312 -11.30 13.37 -2.18
CA PHE A 312 -12.26 12.68 -1.31
C PHE A 312 -12.14 13.14 0.14
N PHE A 313 -12.50 14.39 0.40
CA PHE A 313 -12.51 14.92 1.77
C PHE A 313 -13.25 14.00 2.73
N GLY A 314 -12.66 13.82 3.92
CA GLY A 314 -13.33 13.11 5.00
C GLY A 314 -14.33 13.97 5.76
N ASN A 315 -15.26 13.34 6.48
CA ASN A 315 -16.02 13.98 7.55
C ASN A 315 -15.52 13.41 8.89
N VAL A 316 -15.25 14.29 9.85
CA VAL A 316 -14.70 13.92 11.17
C VAL A 316 -15.62 12.95 11.90
N ASP A 317 -16.93 13.16 11.85
CA ASP A 317 -17.94 12.30 12.47
C ASP A 317 -17.96 10.91 11.85
N GLU A 318 -17.89 10.79 10.51
CA GLU A 318 -17.87 9.52 9.79
C GLU A 318 -16.57 8.73 10.07
N ILE A 319 -15.40 9.38 9.98
CA ILE A 319 -14.11 8.73 10.24
C ILE A 319 -14.03 8.31 11.72
N SER A 320 -14.44 9.17 12.66
CA SER A 320 -14.46 8.83 14.08
C SER A 320 -15.41 7.66 14.37
N LYS A 321 -16.53 7.57 13.65
CA LYS A 321 -17.46 6.46 13.76
C LYS A 321 -16.83 5.15 13.28
N LEU A 322 -16.12 5.14 12.14
CA LEU A 322 -15.41 3.95 11.65
C LEU A 322 -14.47 3.36 12.72
N PHE A 323 -13.65 4.20 13.34
CA PHE A 323 -12.74 3.74 14.39
C PHE A 323 -13.47 3.37 15.70
N THR A 324 -14.56 4.04 16.03
CA THR A 324 -15.37 3.69 17.21
C THR A 324 -16.01 2.31 17.05
N GLU A 325 -16.49 1.96 15.87
CA GLU A 325 -17.02 0.63 15.54
C GLU A 325 -15.95 -0.47 15.64
N LEU A 326 -14.68 -0.13 15.40
CA LEU A 326 -13.51 -1.00 15.59
C LEU A 326 -13.02 -1.03 17.06
N GLY A 327 -13.68 -0.34 17.99
CA GLY A 327 -13.35 -0.36 19.42
C GLY A 327 -12.34 0.70 19.87
N TYR A 328 -12.15 1.78 19.11
CA TYR A 328 -11.27 2.90 19.47
C TYR A 328 -12.06 4.02 20.17
N GLU A 329 -11.37 4.77 21.03
CA GLU A 329 -11.79 6.09 21.48
C GLU A 329 -11.16 7.14 20.59
N CYS A 330 -11.98 8.07 20.08
CA CYS A 330 -11.54 9.08 19.13
C CYS A 330 -11.60 10.47 19.72
N GLU A 331 -10.57 11.28 19.47
CA GLU A 331 -10.53 12.71 19.71
C GLU A 331 -10.23 13.40 18.38
N ALA A 332 -10.87 14.57 18.14
CA ALA A 332 -10.65 15.36 16.95
C ALA A 332 -10.24 16.79 17.32
N GLU A 333 -9.28 17.34 16.61
CA GLU A 333 -8.75 18.69 16.78
C GLU A 333 -8.77 19.41 15.43
N GLN A 334 -9.47 20.52 15.34
CA GLN A 334 -9.45 21.39 14.16
C GLN A 334 -8.22 22.28 14.18
N ILE A 335 -7.44 22.27 13.10
CA ILE A 335 -6.25 23.10 12.95
C ILE A 335 -6.56 24.38 12.17
N ASP A 336 -7.32 24.25 11.10
CA ASP A 336 -7.86 25.35 10.32
C ASP A 336 -9.21 24.94 9.67
N GLU A 337 -9.68 25.73 8.72
CA GLU A 337 -11.00 25.53 8.11
C GLU A 337 -11.20 24.18 7.45
N LEU A 338 -10.12 23.61 6.87
CA LEU A 338 -10.15 22.36 6.10
C LEU A 338 -9.35 21.22 6.74
N ILE A 339 -8.48 21.51 7.72
CA ILE A 339 -7.54 20.54 8.28
C ILE A 339 -7.93 20.15 9.69
N TRP A 340 -8.08 18.85 9.89
CA TRP A 340 -8.33 18.24 11.19
C TRP A 340 -7.30 17.14 11.50
N ILE A 341 -7.11 16.92 12.81
CA ILE A 341 -6.35 15.79 13.31
C ILE A 341 -7.29 14.91 14.12
N ILE A 342 -7.49 13.67 13.68
CA ILE A 342 -8.17 12.63 14.44
C ILE A 342 -7.13 11.76 15.12
N SER A 343 -7.30 11.54 16.44
CA SER A 343 -6.52 10.61 17.23
C SER A 343 -7.43 9.51 17.74
N ALA A 344 -7.15 8.27 17.40
CA ALA A 344 -7.92 7.11 17.83
C ALA A 344 -7.02 6.15 18.62
N ALA A 345 -7.41 5.79 19.84
CA ALA A 345 -6.68 4.88 20.71
C ALA A 345 -7.55 3.67 21.03
N LYS A 346 -6.98 2.47 20.91
CA LYS A 346 -7.69 1.22 21.23
C LYS A 346 -7.86 1.08 22.72
N LYS A 347 -9.08 0.75 23.17
CA LYS A 347 -9.43 0.55 24.59
C LYS A 347 -8.73 -0.65 25.23
#